data_e97f2361e93f999ca6cc6f57ec22bf4c
#
_entry.id   e97f2361e93f999ca6cc6f57ec22bf4c
#
_cell.length_a   1.000
_cell.length_b   1.000
_cell.length_c   1.000
_cell.angle_alpha   90.00
_cell.angle_beta   90.00
_cell.angle_gamma   90.00
#
_symmetry.space_group_name_H-M   'P 1'
#
loop_
_entity.id
_entity.type
_entity.pdbx_description
1 polymer ?
#
loop_
_entity_poly.entity_id
_entity_poly.type
_entity_poly.pdbx_seq_one_letter_code
_entity_poly.pdbx_strand_id
1 'polypeptide(L)'
;FVHSVFDSWHLPESVLLPVLTERELIATIEQKSIDLAFINVQLLLHDGLDIVSFLKERHPIAEIIVLADHASGISIAENALTRGASRYLKKPIKISALEEIAQKCKQQQRETSANRLMEDHVLDSLLGDTPEMRKILKTVYKIAPTTSTVLITGESGSGKEFLANVVHRLSKRSSEPFVAVNCGAIPENIVESELFGSRKGAFTGAIADKKGLFEAASGGTLFLDEVGELSLATQVKLLRFLQNKEIRRVGDSENRYLDVRIIAATNKNLKQAMLEGKFREDL
;
A
#
# COMPACT_ATOMS: atom_id res chain seq x y z
N PHE A 1 28.99 27.50 2.35
CA PHE A 1 27.83 28.39 2.62
C PHE A 1 26.64 27.61 3.17
N VAL A 2 26.37 26.40 2.67
CA VAL A 2 25.26 25.55 3.19
C VAL A 2 25.57 25.07 4.60
N HIS A 3 26.80 24.67 4.91
CA HIS A 3 27.24 24.24 6.25
C HIS A 3 27.00 25.29 7.33
N SER A 4 27.31 26.55 7.08
CA SER A 4 27.17 27.63 8.09
C SER A 4 25.72 28.03 8.40
N VAL A 5 24.80 27.71 7.50
CA VAL A 5 23.35 27.99 7.70
C VAL A 5 22.72 26.94 8.62
N PHE A 6 23.17 25.70 8.52
CA PHE A 6 22.59 24.58 9.26
C PHE A 6 23.17 24.40 10.66
N ASP A 7 24.41 24.85 10.90
CA ASP A 7 25.03 24.82 12.23
C ASP A 7 24.32 25.71 13.25
N SER A 8 23.51 26.69 12.79
CA SER A 8 22.68 27.54 13.66
C SER A 8 21.28 26.98 13.95
N TRP A 9 20.89 25.86 13.29
CA TRP A 9 19.59 25.27 13.48
C TRP A 9 19.51 24.44 14.79
N HIS A 10 18.86 24.99 15.78
CA HIS A 10 18.48 24.27 16.99
C HIS A 10 17.27 23.34 16.70
N LEU A 11 17.49 22.28 15.91
CA LEU A 11 16.51 21.22 15.70
C LEU A 11 16.92 20.01 16.57
N PRO A 12 16.46 19.90 17.82
CA PRO A 12 17.00 18.96 18.83
C PRO A 12 16.82 17.48 18.53
N GLU A 13 16.12 17.12 17.46
CA GLU A 13 15.86 15.72 17.05
C GLU A 13 16.15 15.45 15.57
N SER A 14 16.75 16.40 14.85
CA SER A 14 17.06 16.26 13.43
C SER A 14 18.54 16.01 13.21
N VAL A 15 18.87 14.98 12.44
CA VAL A 15 20.25 14.74 11.99
C VAL A 15 20.40 15.35 10.61
N LEU A 16 21.21 16.40 10.51
CA LEU A 16 21.62 16.97 9.23
C LEU A 16 22.76 16.12 8.66
N LEU A 17 22.55 15.62 7.44
CA LEU A 17 23.55 14.85 6.71
C LEU A 17 23.99 15.66 5.49
N PRO A 18 25.08 16.45 5.62
CA PRO A 18 25.64 17.12 4.46
C PRO A 18 26.29 16.08 3.54
N VAL A 19 25.92 16.12 2.26
CA VAL A 19 26.42 15.22 1.24
C VAL A 19 27.11 16.06 0.18
N LEU A 20 28.40 15.79 -0.06
CA LEU A 20 29.23 16.57 -0.97
C LEU A 20 29.53 15.82 -2.28
N THR A 21 29.37 14.50 -2.28
CA THR A 21 29.68 13.66 -3.44
C THR A 21 28.51 12.73 -3.77
N GLU A 22 28.42 12.31 -5.04
CA GLU A 22 27.40 11.36 -5.51
C GLU A 22 27.49 10.00 -4.78
N ARG A 23 28.71 9.53 -4.47
CA ARG A 23 28.91 8.28 -3.71
C ARG A 23 28.37 8.38 -2.29
N GLU A 24 28.62 9.48 -1.61
CA GLU A 24 28.05 9.74 -0.27
C GLU A 24 26.54 9.85 -0.31
N LEU A 25 25.99 10.45 -1.38
CA LEU A 25 24.55 10.58 -1.57
C LEU A 25 23.89 9.20 -1.67
N ILE A 26 24.40 8.34 -2.56
CA ILE A 26 23.90 6.98 -2.74
C ILE A 26 23.95 6.20 -1.43
N ALA A 27 25.13 6.20 -0.76
CA ALA A 27 25.31 5.52 0.51
C ALA A 27 24.34 6.05 1.60
N THR A 28 24.11 7.35 1.64
CA THR A 28 23.19 7.98 2.59
C THR A 28 21.75 7.57 2.32
N ILE A 29 21.30 7.58 1.05
CA ILE A 29 19.96 7.17 0.63
C ILE A 29 19.72 5.67 0.94
N GLU A 30 20.74 4.84 0.82
CA GLU A 30 20.61 3.39 1.10
C GLU A 30 20.62 3.04 2.59
N GLN A 31 21.33 3.81 3.41
CA GLN A 31 21.56 3.46 4.81
C GLN A 31 20.70 4.24 5.80
N LYS A 32 20.15 5.39 5.42
CA LYS A 32 19.42 6.30 6.31
C LYS A 32 17.99 6.52 5.82
N SER A 33 17.05 6.69 6.75
CA SER A 33 15.72 7.21 6.43
C SER A 33 15.82 8.71 6.16
N ILE A 34 15.28 9.16 5.03
CA ILE A 34 15.32 10.56 4.61
C ILE A 34 13.89 11.08 4.55
N ASP A 35 13.63 12.16 5.28
CA ASP A 35 12.33 12.80 5.38
C ASP A 35 12.26 14.07 4.54
N LEU A 36 13.39 14.78 4.45
CA LEU A 36 13.52 16.04 3.71
C LEU A 36 14.90 16.11 3.05
N ALA A 37 14.92 16.42 1.75
CA ALA A 37 16.16 16.59 0.99
C ALA A 37 16.19 17.96 0.29
N PHE A 38 17.26 18.71 0.48
CA PHE A 38 17.57 19.90 -0.29
C PHE A 38 18.65 19.57 -1.32
N ILE A 39 18.31 19.62 -2.61
CA ILE A 39 19.20 19.24 -3.70
C ILE A 39 19.58 20.48 -4.51
N ASN A 40 20.88 20.78 -4.63
CA ASN A 40 21.34 21.82 -5.52
C ASN A 40 21.14 21.37 -6.97
N VAL A 41 20.55 22.22 -7.81
CA VAL A 41 20.30 21.96 -9.24
C VAL A 41 21.57 21.50 -9.99
N GLN A 42 22.75 21.92 -9.58
CA GLN A 42 24.01 21.50 -10.20
C GLN A 42 24.26 19.98 -10.06
N LEU A 43 23.75 19.33 -9.02
CA LEU A 43 23.82 17.87 -8.87
C LEU A 43 22.91 17.12 -9.85
N LEU A 44 21.92 17.79 -10.41
CA LEU A 44 21.00 17.22 -11.40
C LEU A 44 21.52 17.35 -12.84
N LEU A 45 22.65 18.04 -13.04
CA LEU A 45 23.30 18.25 -14.34
C LEU A 45 24.30 17.13 -14.70
N HIS A 46 24.68 16.29 -13.75
CA HIS A 46 25.63 15.21 -14.01
C HIS A 46 24.90 14.03 -14.67
N ASP A 47 25.35 13.67 -15.86
CA ASP A 47 24.85 12.53 -16.64
C ASP A 47 25.09 11.22 -15.90
N GLY A 48 24.03 10.55 -15.45
CA GLY A 48 24.12 9.18 -14.96
C GLY A 48 23.07 8.75 -13.96
N LEU A 49 22.81 9.50 -12.90
CA LEU A 49 21.84 9.11 -11.88
C LEU A 49 20.70 10.13 -11.79
N ASP A 50 19.47 9.68 -12.02
CA ASP A 50 18.28 10.49 -11.67
C ASP A 50 18.06 10.48 -10.16
N ILE A 51 18.77 11.37 -9.46
CA ILE A 51 18.77 11.48 -8.00
C ILE A 51 17.36 11.64 -7.45
N VAL A 52 16.48 12.39 -8.12
CA VAL A 52 15.13 12.65 -7.66
C VAL A 52 14.30 11.36 -7.70
N SER A 53 14.30 10.67 -8.84
CA SER A 53 13.59 9.39 -8.99
C SER A 53 14.19 8.33 -8.05
N PHE A 54 15.51 8.22 -7.95
CA PHE A 54 16.17 7.28 -7.06
C PHE A 54 15.81 7.50 -5.59
N LEU A 55 15.76 8.77 -5.15
CA LEU A 55 15.39 9.13 -3.79
C LEU A 55 13.91 8.82 -3.53
N LYS A 56 13.03 9.08 -4.50
CA LYS A 56 11.60 8.78 -4.40
C LYS A 56 11.29 7.28 -4.39
N GLU A 57 12.04 6.48 -5.13
CA GLU A 57 11.88 5.01 -5.08
C GLU A 57 12.20 4.42 -3.71
N ARG A 58 13.24 4.94 -3.04
CA ARG A 58 13.69 4.46 -1.73
C ARG A 58 12.94 5.10 -0.57
N HIS A 59 12.57 6.37 -0.71
CA HIS A 59 11.88 7.20 0.28
C HIS A 59 10.64 7.88 -0.34
N PRO A 60 9.54 7.16 -0.62
CA PRO A 60 8.37 7.71 -1.32
C PRO A 60 7.75 8.94 -0.67
N ILE A 61 7.82 9.02 0.67
CA ILE A 61 7.24 10.11 1.47
C ILE A 61 8.21 11.30 1.67
N ALA A 62 9.49 11.16 1.28
CA ALA A 62 10.46 12.24 1.45
C ALA A 62 10.05 13.50 0.69
N GLU A 63 10.13 14.66 1.34
CA GLU A 63 9.97 15.95 0.67
C GLU A 63 11.29 16.35 0.00
N ILE A 64 11.28 16.54 -1.33
CA ILE A 64 12.47 16.86 -2.13
C ILE A 64 12.34 18.28 -2.64
N ILE A 65 13.30 19.13 -2.29
CA ILE A 65 13.32 20.55 -2.66
C ILE A 65 14.59 20.83 -3.47
N VAL A 66 14.39 21.31 -4.69
CA VAL A 66 15.50 21.66 -5.60
C VAL A 66 15.86 23.13 -5.43
N LEU A 67 17.16 23.41 -5.28
CA LEU A 67 17.72 24.76 -5.11
C LEU A 67 18.30 25.21 -6.45
N ALA A 68 17.68 26.21 -7.11
CA ALA A 68 18.06 26.72 -8.43
C ALA A 68 18.80 28.06 -8.35
N ASP A 69 19.92 28.20 -9.08
CA ASP A 69 20.77 29.39 -9.05
C ASP A 69 20.34 30.48 -10.04
N HIS A 70 20.08 30.14 -11.32
CA HIS A 70 19.82 31.07 -12.42
C HIS A 70 18.69 30.58 -13.34
N ALA A 71 18.36 31.32 -14.37
CA ALA A 71 17.27 31.02 -15.30
C ALA A 71 17.40 29.62 -15.96
N SER A 72 18.62 29.18 -16.30
CA SER A 72 18.88 27.81 -16.81
C SER A 72 18.64 26.73 -15.76
N GLY A 73 18.88 27.03 -14.49
CA GLY A 73 18.60 26.10 -13.38
C GLY A 73 17.10 25.93 -13.09
N ILE A 74 16.27 26.90 -13.44
CA ILE A 74 14.82 26.83 -13.25
C ILE A 74 14.21 25.75 -14.16
N SER A 75 14.59 25.69 -15.43
CA SER A 75 14.11 24.65 -16.37
C SER A 75 14.46 23.23 -15.90
N ILE A 76 15.65 23.04 -15.31
CA ILE A 76 16.06 21.75 -14.74
C ILE A 76 15.27 21.43 -13.47
N ALA A 77 15.02 22.45 -12.64
CA ALA A 77 14.22 22.30 -11.44
C ALA A 77 12.74 21.98 -11.76
N GLU A 78 12.17 22.56 -12.80
CA GLU A 78 10.84 22.25 -13.34
C GLU A 78 10.78 20.81 -13.85
N ASN A 79 11.79 20.34 -14.54
CA ASN A 79 11.89 18.94 -14.95
C ASN A 79 12.01 17.99 -13.74
N ALA A 80 12.67 18.41 -12.67
CA ALA A 80 12.73 17.63 -11.43
C ALA A 80 11.37 17.48 -10.75
N LEU A 81 10.44 18.45 -10.90
CA LEU A 81 9.06 18.32 -10.41
C LEU A 81 8.32 17.17 -11.09
N THR A 82 8.49 16.98 -12.40
CA THR A 82 7.87 15.85 -13.12
C THR A 82 8.40 14.49 -12.69
N ARG A 83 9.61 14.46 -12.09
CA ARG A 83 10.26 13.25 -11.56
C ARG A 83 10.00 12.99 -10.08
N GLY A 84 9.21 13.85 -9.42
CA GLY A 84 8.77 13.67 -8.05
C GLY A 84 9.36 14.64 -7.03
N ALA A 85 10.09 15.68 -7.42
CA ALA A 85 10.44 16.77 -6.51
C ALA A 85 9.17 17.51 -6.06
N SER A 86 9.12 17.90 -4.77
CA SER A 86 7.95 18.54 -4.18
C SER A 86 7.84 20.00 -4.60
N ARG A 87 8.95 20.70 -4.68
CA ARG A 87 9.04 22.11 -5.09
C ARG A 87 10.48 22.52 -5.43
N TYR A 88 10.65 23.73 -5.97
CA TYR A 88 11.96 24.34 -6.09
C TYR A 88 12.02 25.72 -5.45
N LEU A 89 13.21 26.14 -5.03
CA LEU A 89 13.53 27.46 -4.49
C LEU A 89 14.61 28.13 -5.32
N LYS A 90 14.40 29.41 -5.63
CA LYS A 90 15.38 30.22 -6.36
C LYS A 90 16.32 30.91 -5.37
N LYS A 91 17.63 30.80 -5.62
CA LYS A 91 18.65 31.54 -4.86
C LYS A 91 18.66 33.03 -5.24
N PRO A 92 18.94 33.95 -4.28
CA PRO A 92 19.35 33.70 -2.90
C PRO A 92 18.15 33.27 -2.02
N ILE A 93 18.35 32.22 -1.21
CA ILE A 93 17.31 31.65 -0.36
C ILE A 93 17.42 32.27 1.03
N LYS A 94 16.30 32.76 1.55
CA LYS A 94 16.20 33.24 2.92
C LYS A 94 16.25 32.04 3.88
N ILE A 95 17.04 32.15 4.94
CA ILE A 95 17.12 31.10 5.97
C ILE A 95 15.75 30.77 6.54
N SER A 96 14.92 31.81 6.80
CA SER A 96 13.54 31.65 7.31
C SER A 96 12.65 30.79 6.41
N ALA A 97 12.87 30.79 5.09
CA ALA A 97 12.10 29.95 4.17
C ALA A 97 12.49 28.46 4.29
N LEU A 98 13.77 28.17 4.53
CA LEU A 98 14.24 26.80 4.77
C LEU A 98 13.75 26.29 6.14
N GLU A 99 13.77 27.15 7.15
CA GLU A 99 13.27 26.83 8.50
C GLU A 99 11.77 26.54 8.48
N GLU A 100 10.98 27.35 7.77
CA GLU A 100 9.53 27.14 7.63
C GLU A 100 9.21 25.79 6.96
N ILE A 101 9.98 25.41 5.94
CA ILE A 101 9.81 24.14 5.25
C ILE A 101 10.18 22.97 6.17
N ALA A 102 11.31 23.07 6.87
CA ALA A 102 11.75 22.03 7.80
C ALA A 102 10.76 21.85 8.96
N GLN A 103 10.22 22.96 9.49
CA GLN A 103 9.19 22.91 10.54
C GLN A 103 7.89 22.29 10.05
N LYS A 104 7.42 22.64 8.83
CA LYS A 104 6.22 22.02 8.23
C LYS A 104 6.41 20.53 8.02
N CYS A 105 7.55 20.12 7.46
CA CYS A 105 7.87 18.71 7.26
C CYS A 105 7.84 17.95 8.59
N LYS A 106 8.48 18.52 9.65
CA LYS A 106 8.49 17.96 11.00
C LYS A 106 7.11 17.90 11.63
N GLN A 107 6.27 18.92 11.43
CA GLN A 107 4.91 18.94 11.92
C GLN A 107 4.04 17.89 11.24
N GLN A 108 4.10 17.77 9.92
CA GLN A 108 3.41 16.73 9.16
C GLN A 108 3.82 15.32 9.59
N GLN A 109 5.11 15.12 9.88
CA GLN A 109 5.60 13.84 10.41
C GLN A 109 5.09 13.56 11.82
N ARG A 110 5.07 14.57 12.70
CA ARG A 110 4.49 14.43 14.05
C ARG A 110 3.01 14.10 13.98
N GLU A 111 2.25 14.74 13.11
CA GLU A 111 0.83 14.46 12.91
C GLU A 111 0.62 13.05 12.33
N THR A 112 1.42 12.65 11.34
CA THR A 112 1.38 11.30 10.77
C THR A 112 1.82 10.24 11.79
N SER A 113 2.85 10.53 12.59
CA SER A 113 3.32 9.64 13.65
C SER A 113 2.35 9.60 14.84
N ALA A 114 1.78 10.74 15.23
CA ALA A 114 0.76 10.81 16.27
C ALA A 114 -0.54 10.11 15.86
N ASN A 115 -0.96 10.25 14.59
CA ASN A 115 -2.09 9.51 14.05
C ASN A 115 -1.79 8.00 13.98
N ARG A 116 -0.58 7.60 13.57
CA ARG A 116 -0.16 6.20 13.63
C ARG A 116 -0.10 5.66 15.06
N LEU A 117 0.46 6.42 16.00
CA LEU A 117 0.50 6.04 17.43
C LEU A 117 -0.90 5.98 18.04
N MET A 118 -1.82 6.89 17.66
CA MET A 118 -3.22 6.81 18.08
C MET A 118 -3.93 5.61 17.42
N GLU A 119 -3.69 5.35 16.13
CA GLU A 119 -4.21 4.17 15.45
C GLU A 119 -3.62 2.88 16.04
N ASP A 120 -2.34 2.84 16.36
CA ASP A 120 -1.68 1.70 17.02
C ASP A 120 -2.21 1.51 18.45
N HIS A 121 -2.41 2.56 19.23
CA HIS A 121 -3.03 2.49 20.57
C HIS A 121 -4.50 2.09 20.52
N VAL A 122 -5.26 2.57 19.53
CA VAL A 122 -6.65 2.15 19.31
C VAL A 122 -6.69 0.69 18.87
N LEU A 123 -5.80 0.26 17.99
CA LEU A 123 -5.65 -1.13 17.56
C LEU A 123 -5.27 -2.04 18.73
N ASP A 124 -4.29 -1.66 19.53
CA ASP A 124 -3.88 -2.41 20.74
C ASP A 124 -5.01 -2.49 21.76
N SER A 125 -5.77 -1.41 21.95
CA SER A 125 -6.91 -1.39 22.88
C SER A 125 -8.11 -2.22 22.40
N LEU A 126 -8.34 -2.27 21.08
CA LEU A 126 -9.45 -3.02 20.47
C LEU A 126 -9.13 -4.52 20.33
N LEU A 127 -7.87 -4.88 20.12
CA LEU A 127 -7.44 -6.27 19.94
C LEU A 127 -7.13 -6.98 21.26
N GLY A 128 -7.00 -6.23 22.37
CA GLY A 128 -6.63 -6.78 23.66
C GLY A 128 -5.12 -7.06 23.80
N ASP A 129 -4.63 -7.02 25.04
CA ASP A 129 -3.19 -7.11 25.35
C ASP A 129 -2.78 -8.55 25.77
N THR A 130 -3.24 -9.58 25.06
CA THR A 130 -2.82 -10.95 25.32
C THR A 130 -1.52 -11.30 24.58
N PRO A 131 -0.69 -12.22 25.11
CA PRO A 131 0.53 -12.67 24.45
C PRO A 131 0.27 -13.24 23.04
N GLU A 132 -0.87 -13.91 22.84
CA GLU A 132 -1.31 -14.47 21.57
C GLU A 132 -1.60 -13.37 20.55
N MET A 133 -2.32 -12.33 20.97
CA MET A 133 -2.65 -11.20 20.11
C MET A 133 -1.41 -10.42 19.70
N ARG A 134 -0.46 -10.23 20.60
CA ARG A 134 0.84 -9.60 20.27
C ARG A 134 1.62 -10.40 19.21
N LYS A 135 1.54 -11.74 19.20
CA LYS A 135 2.15 -12.59 18.14
C LYS A 135 1.44 -12.39 16.81
N ILE A 136 0.11 -12.31 16.82
CA ILE A 136 -0.69 -12.05 15.61
C ILE A 136 -0.32 -10.69 15.04
N LEU A 137 -0.30 -9.63 15.86
CA LEU A 137 0.08 -8.29 15.43
C LEU A 137 1.48 -8.22 14.82
N LYS A 138 2.48 -8.87 15.44
CA LYS A 138 3.83 -8.98 14.86
C LYS A 138 3.82 -9.60 13.47
N THR A 139 2.96 -10.59 13.25
CA THR A 139 2.79 -11.22 11.94
C THR A 139 2.09 -10.25 10.97
N VAL A 140 1.04 -9.57 11.40
CA VAL A 140 0.32 -8.57 10.61
C VAL A 140 1.25 -7.47 10.12
N TYR A 141 2.06 -6.88 10.99
CA TYR A 141 3.03 -5.84 10.62
C TYR A 141 4.04 -6.32 9.55
N LYS A 142 4.41 -7.60 9.56
CA LYS A 142 5.31 -8.17 8.54
C LYS A 142 4.63 -8.39 7.20
N ILE A 143 3.37 -8.87 7.20
CA ILE A 143 2.68 -9.27 5.98
C ILE A 143 1.88 -8.12 5.35
N ALA A 144 1.42 -7.14 6.12
CA ALA A 144 0.61 -6.04 5.63
C ALA A 144 1.27 -5.27 4.46
N PRO A 145 2.57 -4.90 4.51
CA PRO A 145 3.22 -4.18 3.41
C PRO A 145 3.45 -5.01 2.14
N THR A 146 3.26 -6.35 2.21
CA THR A 146 3.47 -7.26 1.07
C THR A 146 2.22 -7.36 0.20
N THR A 147 2.36 -7.91 -1.01
CA THR A 147 1.24 -8.23 -1.91
C THR A 147 0.71 -9.66 -1.72
N SER A 148 1.27 -10.40 -0.77
CA SER A 148 0.91 -11.80 -0.52
C SER A 148 -0.56 -11.95 -0.15
N THR A 149 -1.16 -13.05 -0.60
CA THR A 149 -2.47 -13.51 -0.12
C THR A 149 -2.38 -13.88 1.35
N VAL A 150 -3.41 -13.55 2.12
CA VAL A 150 -3.48 -13.83 3.56
C VAL A 150 -4.68 -14.70 3.82
N LEU A 151 -4.50 -15.78 4.60
CA LEU A 151 -5.57 -16.59 5.13
C LEU A 151 -5.66 -16.41 6.65
N ILE A 152 -6.85 -16.04 7.13
CA ILE A 152 -7.17 -15.86 8.55
C ILE A 152 -8.07 -17.02 8.98
N THR A 153 -7.64 -17.80 9.94
CA THR A 153 -8.43 -18.90 10.49
C THR A 153 -8.83 -18.63 11.94
N GLY A 154 -10.06 -18.94 12.29
CA GLY A 154 -10.56 -18.76 13.66
C GLY A 154 -12.06 -19.00 13.77
N GLU A 155 -12.55 -19.16 14.99
CA GLU A 155 -13.97 -19.38 15.27
C GLU A 155 -14.86 -18.24 14.78
N SER A 156 -16.16 -18.48 14.64
CA SER A 156 -17.10 -17.42 14.31
C SER A 156 -17.10 -16.36 15.42
N GLY A 157 -17.15 -15.06 15.03
CA GLY A 157 -17.11 -13.96 15.99
C GLY A 157 -15.71 -13.63 16.56
N SER A 158 -14.63 -14.32 16.14
CA SER A 158 -13.27 -14.05 16.63
C SER A 158 -12.62 -12.77 16.09
N GLY A 159 -13.33 -11.95 15.32
CA GLY A 159 -12.82 -10.69 14.79
C GLY A 159 -12.00 -10.81 13.50
N LYS A 160 -12.20 -11.87 12.70
CA LYS A 160 -11.47 -12.09 11.44
C LYS A 160 -11.60 -10.93 10.45
N GLU A 161 -12.80 -10.38 10.28
CA GLU A 161 -13.06 -9.22 9.41
C GLU A 161 -12.32 -7.98 9.91
N PHE A 162 -12.36 -7.73 11.23
CA PHE A 162 -11.60 -6.64 11.83
C PHE A 162 -10.10 -6.78 11.55
N LEU A 163 -9.55 -7.98 11.74
CA LEU A 163 -8.13 -8.25 11.47
C LEU A 163 -7.78 -8.07 9.98
N ALA A 164 -8.68 -8.47 9.06
CA ALA A 164 -8.49 -8.24 7.62
C ALA A 164 -8.45 -6.73 7.28
N ASN A 165 -9.32 -5.93 7.92
CA ASN A 165 -9.31 -4.47 7.76
C ASN A 165 -8.01 -3.85 8.29
N VAL A 166 -7.49 -4.34 9.43
CA VAL A 166 -6.18 -3.93 9.96
C VAL A 166 -5.06 -4.24 8.96
N VAL A 167 -5.02 -5.44 8.38
CA VAL A 167 -4.05 -5.82 7.36
C VAL A 167 -4.12 -4.90 6.14
N HIS A 168 -5.33 -4.53 5.70
CA HIS A 168 -5.51 -3.58 4.60
C HIS A 168 -5.00 -2.19 4.95
N ARG A 169 -5.40 -1.64 6.11
CA ARG A 169 -4.99 -0.29 6.58
C ARG A 169 -3.47 -0.15 6.73
N LEU A 170 -2.79 -1.20 7.17
CA LEU A 170 -1.33 -1.22 7.31
C LEU A 170 -0.60 -1.57 6.00
N SER A 171 -1.33 -1.76 4.89
CA SER A 171 -0.75 -2.11 3.59
C SER A 171 -0.41 -0.88 2.76
N LYS A 172 0.32 -1.12 1.65
CA LYS A 172 0.56 -0.09 0.63
C LYS A 172 -0.71 0.32 -0.14
N ARG A 173 -1.84 -0.34 0.11
CA ARG A 173 -3.15 -0.11 -0.53
C ARG A 173 -4.17 0.49 0.44
N SER A 174 -3.72 1.09 1.53
CA SER A 174 -4.58 1.63 2.59
C SER A 174 -5.53 2.75 2.12
N SER A 175 -5.18 3.45 1.05
CA SER A 175 -6.01 4.47 0.39
C SER A 175 -6.92 3.93 -0.70
N GLU A 176 -6.75 2.66 -1.07
CA GLU A 176 -7.48 2.01 -2.15
C GLU A 176 -8.74 1.28 -1.62
N PRO A 177 -9.66 0.83 -2.49
CA PRO A 177 -10.88 0.17 -2.05
C PRO A 177 -10.61 -1.08 -1.20
N PHE A 178 -11.36 -1.21 -0.09
CA PHE A 178 -11.50 -2.45 0.69
C PHE A 178 -12.91 -2.98 0.48
N VAL A 179 -13.03 -4.07 -0.28
CA VAL A 179 -14.31 -4.70 -0.56
C VAL A 179 -14.42 -5.99 0.26
N ALA A 180 -15.39 -6.06 1.15
CA ALA A 180 -15.64 -7.23 1.98
C ALA A 180 -16.88 -7.99 1.49
N VAL A 181 -16.80 -9.31 1.49
CA VAL A 181 -17.92 -10.19 1.14
C VAL A 181 -17.90 -11.44 2.00
N ASN A 182 -19.07 -11.79 2.58
CA ASN A 182 -19.26 -13.08 3.25
C ASN A 182 -19.81 -14.08 2.21
N CYS A 183 -18.98 -15.08 1.85
CA CYS A 183 -19.32 -16.09 0.84
C CYS A 183 -20.45 -17.02 1.31
N GLY A 184 -20.58 -17.25 2.62
CA GLY A 184 -21.65 -18.08 3.19
C GLY A 184 -23.01 -17.38 3.23
N ALA A 185 -23.05 -16.04 3.19
CA ALA A 185 -24.28 -15.27 3.18
C ALA A 185 -24.94 -15.17 1.79
N ILE A 186 -24.19 -15.49 0.72
CA ILE A 186 -24.69 -15.42 -0.65
C ILE A 186 -25.16 -16.81 -1.09
N PRO A 187 -26.37 -16.93 -1.66
CA PRO A 187 -26.83 -18.20 -2.22
C PRO A 187 -25.84 -18.76 -3.27
N GLU A 188 -25.58 -20.08 -3.22
CA GLU A 188 -24.58 -20.74 -4.05
C GLU A 188 -24.73 -20.47 -5.57
N ASN A 189 -25.97 -20.39 -6.05
CA ASN A 189 -26.29 -20.17 -7.45
C ASN A 189 -25.96 -18.77 -7.98
N ILE A 190 -25.71 -17.80 -7.10
CA ILE A 190 -25.37 -16.41 -7.50
C ILE A 190 -24.00 -15.94 -7.01
N VAL A 191 -23.36 -16.65 -6.06
CA VAL A 191 -22.06 -16.26 -5.51
C VAL A 191 -21.00 -16.05 -6.60
N GLU A 192 -21.02 -16.90 -7.61
CA GLU A 192 -20.08 -16.81 -8.73
C GLU A 192 -20.28 -15.52 -9.53
N SER A 193 -21.53 -15.16 -9.84
CA SER A 193 -21.85 -13.91 -10.55
C SER A 193 -21.62 -12.65 -9.71
N GLU A 194 -21.79 -12.74 -8.39
CA GLU A 194 -21.45 -11.63 -7.49
C GLU A 194 -19.95 -11.40 -7.45
N LEU A 195 -19.16 -12.45 -7.31
CA LEU A 195 -17.69 -12.33 -7.24
C LEU A 195 -17.09 -11.89 -8.58
N PHE A 196 -17.39 -12.59 -9.66
CA PHE A 196 -16.72 -12.44 -10.96
C PHE A 196 -17.48 -11.57 -11.96
N GLY A 197 -18.74 -11.24 -11.69
CA GLY A 197 -19.63 -10.55 -12.62
C GLY A 197 -20.31 -11.47 -13.62
N SER A 198 -21.25 -10.94 -14.38
CA SER A 198 -21.99 -11.69 -15.41
C SER A 198 -22.27 -10.85 -16.64
N ARG A 199 -22.39 -11.53 -17.79
CA ARG A 199 -22.93 -10.95 -19.02
C ARG A 199 -24.44 -11.09 -19.06
N LYS A 200 -25.08 -10.16 -19.75
CA LYS A 200 -26.52 -10.27 -20.08
C LYS A 200 -26.79 -11.63 -20.76
N GLY A 201 -27.79 -12.35 -20.25
CA GLY A 201 -28.19 -13.66 -20.77
C GLY A 201 -27.36 -14.84 -20.28
N ALA A 202 -26.40 -14.65 -19.35
CA ALA A 202 -25.57 -15.72 -18.82
C ALA A 202 -26.36 -16.79 -18.04
N PHE A 203 -27.47 -16.40 -17.43
CA PHE A 203 -28.42 -17.27 -16.71
C PHE A 203 -29.82 -16.65 -16.69
N THR A 204 -30.84 -17.44 -16.29
CA THR A 204 -32.20 -16.95 -16.15
C THR A 204 -32.29 -15.86 -15.09
N GLY A 205 -32.49 -14.59 -15.54
CA GLY A 205 -32.45 -13.41 -14.67
C GLY A 205 -31.29 -12.47 -14.91
N ALA A 206 -30.31 -12.80 -15.74
CA ALA A 206 -29.24 -11.89 -16.13
C ALA A 206 -29.71 -10.87 -17.20
N ILE A 207 -30.43 -9.83 -16.75
CA ILE A 207 -31.07 -8.83 -17.64
C ILE A 207 -30.07 -7.86 -18.23
N ALA A 208 -28.95 -7.60 -17.53
CA ALA A 208 -27.89 -6.67 -17.92
C ALA A 208 -26.50 -7.22 -17.58
N ASP A 209 -25.46 -6.63 -18.16
CA ASP A 209 -24.08 -6.87 -17.73
C ASP A 209 -23.87 -6.37 -16.31
N LYS A 210 -23.27 -7.19 -15.46
CA LYS A 210 -22.97 -6.86 -14.07
C LYS A 210 -21.46 -6.98 -13.80
N LYS A 211 -20.88 -5.93 -13.23
CA LYS A 211 -19.51 -5.99 -12.70
C LYS A 211 -19.47 -6.81 -11.42
N GLY A 212 -18.45 -7.62 -11.25
CA GLY A 212 -18.22 -8.41 -10.04
C GLY A 212 -17.43 -7.66 -8.95
N LEU A 213 -17.41 -8.24 -7.75
CA LEU A 213 -16.69 -7.68 -6.60
C LEU A 213 -15.17 -7.63 -6.84
N PHE A 214 -14.60 -8.55 -7.64
CA PHE A 214 -13.22 -8.47 -8.08
C PHE A 214 -12.93 -7.19 -8.86
N GLU A 215 -13.83 -6.78 -9.75
CA GLU A 215 -13.69 -5.53 -10.51
C GLU A 215 -13.86 -4.31 -9.60
N ALA A 216 -14.76 -4.37 -8.62
CA ALA A 216 -14.96 -3.30 -7.64
C ALA A 216 -13.76 -3.10 -6.71
N ALA A 217 -13.00 -4.18 -6.43
CA ALA A 217 -11.81 -4.16 -5.60
C ALA A 217 -10.52 -3.84 -6.38
N SER A 218 -10.61 -3.52 -7.68
CA SER A 218 -9.42 -3.28 -8.53
C SER A 218 -8.53 -2.16 -7.97
N GLY A 219 -7.24 -2.42 -7.89
CA GLY A 219 -6.23 -1.57 -7.24
C GLY A 219 -6.12 -1.80 -5.73
N GLY A 220 -7.19 -2.28 -5.08
CA GLY A 220 -7.34 -2.41 -3.65
C GLY A 220 -7.22 -3.84 -3.10
N THR A 221 -8.12 -4.16 -2.16
CA THR A 221 -8.15 -5.43 -1.44
C THR A 221 -9.56 -6.01 -1.46
N LEU A 222 -9.68 -7.30 -1.79
CA LEU A 222 -10.92 -8.07 -1.66
C LEU A 222 -10.78 -9.01 -0.45
N PHE A 223 -11.68 -8.85 0.52
CA PHE A 223 -11.79 -9.72 1.67
C PHE A 223 -12.91 -10.74 1.44
N LEU A 224 -12.55 -12.03 1.44
CA LEU A 224 -13.44 -13.16 1.28
C LEU A 224 -13.65 -13.83 2.63
N ASP A 225 -14.74 -13.52 3.33
CA ASP A 225 -15.09 -14.24 4.56
C ASP A 225 -15.79 -15.54 4.23
N GLU A 226 -15.60 -16.54 5.09
CA GLU A 226 -16.14 -17.90 4.93
C GLU A 226 -15.78 -18.52 3.57
N VAL A 227 -14.51 -18.38 3.14
CA VAL A 227 -14.02 -18.92 1.86
C VAL A 227 -14.21 -20.45 1.74
N GLY A 228 -14.30 -21.15 2.85
CA GLY A 228 -14.59 -22.60 2.91
C GLY A 228 -16.02 -22.96 2.54
N GLU A 229 -16.93 -21.98 2.30
CA GLU A 229 -18.29 -22.19 1.81
C GLU A 229 -18.38 -22.15 0.26
N LEU A 230 -17.33 -21.74 -0.43
CA LEU A 230 -17.32 -21.66 -1.88
C LEU A 230 -17.44 -23.04 -2.52
N SER A 231 -18.30 -23.14 -3.55
CA SER A 231 -18.39 -24.34 -4.39
C SER A 231 -17.07 -24.64 -5.12
N LEU A 232 -16.81 -25.89 -5.46
CA LEU A 232 -15.60 -26.28 -6.19
C LEU A 232 -15.44 -25.51 -7.50
N ALA A 233 -16.52 -25.21 -8.21
CA ALA A 233 -16.50 -24.41 -9.44
C ALA A 233 -15.98 -22.98 -9.18
N THR A 234 -16.46 -22.35 -8.11
CA THR A 234 -16.01 -21.02 -7.68
C THR A 234 -14.55 -21.04 -7.21
N GLN A 235 -14.15 -22.10 -6.49
CA GLN A 235 -12.75 -22.30 -6.08
C GLN A 235 -11.79 -22.38 -7.28
N VAL A 236 -12.15 -23.03 -8.38
CA VAL A 236 -11.36 -23.08 -9.61
C VAL A 236 -11.13 -21.68 -10.20
N LYS A 237 -12.17 -20.84 -10.21
CA LYS A 237 -12.04 -19.44 -10.69
C LYS A 237 -11.17 -18.60 -9.78
N LEU A 238 -11.33 -18.77 -8.46
CA LEU A 238 -10.49 -18.10 -7.47
C LEU A 238 -9.02 -18.50 -7.64
N LEU A 239 -8.73 -19.79 -7.83
CA LEU A 239 -7.38 -20.28 -8.07
C LEU A 239 -6.75 -19.65 -9.34
N ARG A 240 -7.49 -19.57 -10.43
CA ARG A 240 -7.04 -18.89 -11.66
C ARG A 240 -6.67 -17.43 -11.40
N PHE A 241 -7.49 -16.73 -10.62
CA PHE A 241 -7.18 -15.36 -10.23
C PHE A 241 -5.90 -15.27 -9.39
N LEU A 242 -5.71 -16.15 -8.41
CA LEU A 242 -4.51 -16.16 -7.57
C LEU A 242 -3.24 -16.40 -8.40
N GLN A 243 -3.30 -17.29 -9.39
CA GLN A 243 -2.18 -17.65 -10.26
C GLN A 243 -1.87 -16.60 -11.33
N ASN A 244 -2.90 -16.12 -12.03
CA ASN A 244 -2.74 -15.35 -13.27
C ASN A 244 -3.22 -13.90 -13.17
N LYS A 245 -3.87 -13.52 -12.05
CA LYS A 245 -4.55 -12.21 -11.90
C LYS A 245 -5.66 -11.98 -12.94
N GLU A 246 -6.24 -13.06 -13.44
CA GLU A 246 -7.29 -13.04 -14.45
C GLU A 246 -8.64 -13.46 -13.86
N ILE A 247 -9.68 -12.75 -14.25
CA ILE A 247 -11.06 -13.19 -14.06
C ILE A 247 -11.77 -13.34 -15.40
N ARG A 248 -12.87 -14.10 -15.39
CA ARG A 248 -13.83 -14.18 -16.49
C ARG A 248 -15.24 -14.07 -15.91
N ARG A 249 -16.03 -13.17 -16.46
CA ARG A 249 -17.45 -13.04 -16.08
C ARG A 249 -18.23 -14.30 -16.47
N VAL A 250 -19.28 -14.59 -15.75
CA VAL A 250 -20.20 -15.68 -16.10
C VAL A 250 -20.83 -15.39 -17.47
N GLY A 251 -20.76 -16.36 -18.38
CA GLY A 251 -21.25 -16.19 -19.76
C GLY A 251 -20.35 -15.39 -20.69
N ASP A 252 -19.13 -15.00 -20.24
CA ASP A 252 -18.14 -14.31 -21.07
C ASP A 252 -17.01 -15.24 -21.49
N SER A 253 -16.42 -15.00 -22.66
CA SER A 253 -15.19 -15.67 -23.15
C SER A 253 -13.94 -14.82 -22.90
N GLU A 254 -14.09 -13.54 -22.57
CA GLU A 254 -13.01 -12.57 -22.43
C GLU A 254 -12.36 -12.65 -21.05
N ASN A 255 -11.03 -12.76 -20.99
CA ASN A 255 -10.26 -12.65 -19.76
C ASN A 255 -10.01 -11.17 -19.43
N ARG A 256 -10.08 -10.82 -18.13
CA ARG A 256 -9.81 -9.49 -17.61
C ARG A 256 -8.72 -9.59 -16.55
N TYR A 257 -7.67 -8.82 -16.75
CA TYR A 257 -6.57 -8.72 -15.77
C TYR A 257 -6.91 -7.67 -14.71
N LEU A 258 -6.79 -8.05 -13.44
CA LEU A 258 -7.07 -7.17 -12.31
C LEU A 258 -5.96 -7.26 -11.28
N ASP A 259 -5.54 -6.11 -10.77
CA ASP A 259 -4.64 -6.05 -9.62
C ASP A 259 -5.44 -5.91 -8.34
N VAL A 260 -5.74 -7.04 -7.69
CA VAL A 260 -6.46 -7.10 -6.42
C VAL A 260 -5.66 -7.95 -5.44
N ARG A 261 -5.47 -7.45 -4.22
CA ARG A 261 -4.95 -8.24 -3.11
C ARG A 261 -6.07 -9.06 -2.48
N ILE A 262 -5.82 -10.33 -2.20
CA ILE A 262 -6.80 -11.19 -1.53
C ILE A 262 -6.44 -11.37 -0.07
N ILE A 263 -7.44 -11.18 0.79
CA ILE A 263 -7.45 -11.64 2.17
C ILE A 263 -8.65 -12.57 2.30
N ALA A 264 -8.44 -13.79 2.74
CA ALA A 264 -9.50 -14.79 2.94
C ALA A 264 -9.63 -15.13 4.41
N ALA A 265 -10.84 -15.47 4.86
CA ALA A 265 -11.10 -15.95 6.20
C ALA A 265 -12.00 -17.18 6.19
N THR A 266 -11.86 -18.02 7.21
CA THR A 266 -12.74 -19.17 7.42
C THR A 266 -12.73 -19.63 8.88
N ASN A 267 -13.86 -20.17 9.34
CA ASN A 267 -13.98 -20.91 10.58
C ASN A 267 -13.86 -22.43 10.38
N LYS A 268 -13.85 -22.91 9.13
CA LYS A 268 -13.78 -24.33 8.79
C LYS A 268 -12.34 -24.86 8.89
N ASN A 269 -12.22 -26.12 9.24
CA ASN A 269 -10.99 -26.86 9.11
C ASN A 269 -10.80 -27.25 7.63
N LEU A 270 -10.01 -26.46 6.89
CA LEU A 270 -9.79 -26.67 5.46
C LEU A 270 -9.11 -28.01 5.17
N LYS A 271 -8.26 -28.54 6.07
CA LYS A 271 -7.65 -29.87 5.92
C LYS A 271 -8.70 -30.96 5.92
N GLN A 272 -9.68 -30.86 6.81
CA GLN A 272 -10.80 -31.80 6.83
C GLN A 272 -11.67 -31.65 5.59
N ALA A 273 -11.96 -30.41 5.18
CA ALA A 273 -12.75 -30.12 3.98
C ALA A 273 -12.06 -30.65 2.68
N MET A 274 -10.73 -30.65 2.63
CA MET A 274 -9.96 -31.26 1.53
C MET A 274 -10.14 -32.78 1.52
N LEU A 275 -10.06 -33.46 2.67
CA LEU A 275 -10.28 -34.90 2.77
C LEU A 275 -11.70 -35.31 2.37
N GLU A 276 -12.69 -34.45 2.64
CA GLU A 276 -14.07 -34.63 2.25
C GLU A 276 -14.37 -34.25 0.78
N GLY A 277 -13.36 -33.80 0.03
CA GLY A 277 -13.52 -33.35 -1.35
C GLY A 277 -14.33 -32.07 -1.53
N LYS A 278 -14.54 -31.28 -0.45
CA LYS A 278 -15.28 -30.01 -0.44
C LYS A 278 -14.40 -28.79 -0.67
N PHE A 279 -13.10 -28.94 -0.47
CA PHE A 279 -12.11 -27.88 -0.71
C PHE A 279 -10.93 -28.43 -1.51
N ARG A 280 -10.44 -27.67 -2.46
CA ARG A 280 -9.33 -28.10 -3.32
C ARG A 280 -8.00 -27.98 -2.60
N GLU A 281 -7.14 -28.94 -2.79
CA GLU A 281 -5.79 -28.96 -2.21
C GLU A 281 -4.87 -27.87 -2.83
N ASP A 282 -5.13 -27.51 -4.09
CA ASP A 282 -4.31 -26.54 -4.84
C ASP A 282 -4.69 -25.09 -4.58
N LEU A 283 -5.78 -24.79 -3.87
CA LEU A 283 -6.23 -23.46 -3.48
C LEU A 283 -5.69 -23.08 -2.10
#